data_dea697d683824c07e13b322da59f77af
#
_entry.id   dea697d683824c07e13b322da59f77af
#
_cell.length_a   1.000
_cell.length_b   1.000
_cell.length_c   1.000
_cell.angle_alpha   90.00
_cell.angle_beta   90.00
_cell.angle_gamma   90.00
#
_symmetry.space_group_name_H-M   'P 1'
#
loop_
_entity.id
_entity.type
_entity.pdbx_description
1 polymer ?
#
loop_
_entity_poly.entity_id
_entity_poly.type
_entity_poly.pdbx_seq_one_letter_code
_entity_poly.pdbx_strand_id
1 'polypeptide(L)'
;MYEQMRTDFLVRLTGMEEITVDSVLNALDHVASKYDIQKKETDLVIYTGGLPELVKVYLVCKKMAGLSETTLGSYKTILTVFFREINKSPQLVTANDIRLFLYRYQEDKKVSMRTIDKYREYIVRFFCVGAYRRISANESGE
;
A
#
# COMPACT_ATOMS: atom_id res chain seq x y z
N MET A 1 18.83 -7.10 11.24
CA MET A 1 17.99 -7.96 12.12
C MET A 1 17.56 -9.25 11.42
N TYR A 2 16.92 -9.20 10.28
CA TYR A 2 16.47 -10.40 9.56
C TYR A 2 17.62 -11.35 9.16
N GLU A 3 18.70 -10.84 8.60
CA GLU A 3 19.88 -11.64 8.21
C GLU A 3 20.55 -12.31 9.41
N GLN A 4 20.59 -11.63 10.54
CA GLN A 4 21.14 -12.19 11.77
C GLN A 4 20.24 -13.31 12.32
N MET A 5 18.94 -13.09 12.36
CA MET A 5 17.96 -14.10 12.74
C MET A 5 18.03 -15.34 11.83
N ARG A 6 18.15 -15.13 10.52
CA ARG A 6 18.32 -16.19 9.53
C ARG A 6 19.59 -17.01 9.76
N THR A 7 20.70 -16.33 10.02
CA THR A 7 21.99 -16.96 10.31
C THR A 7 21.92 -17.81 11.58
N ASP A 8 21.34 -17.27 12.67
CA ASP A 8 21.15 -17.98 13.93
C ASP A 8 20.28 -19.23 13.75
N PHE A 9 19.24 -19.12 12.94
CA PHE A 9 18.37 -20.25 12.62
C PHE A 9 19.09 -21.35 11.83
N LEU A 10 19.89 -20.98 10.81
CA LEU A 10 20.68 -21.93 10.03
C LEU A 10 21.74 -22.64 10.90
N VAL A 11 22.43 -21.91 11.75
CA VAL A 11 23.41 -22.48 12.69
C VAL A 11 22.73 -23.52 13.61
N ARG A 12 21.53 -23.22 14.06
CA ARG A 12 20.76 -24.15 14.92
C ARG A 12 20.36 -25.43 14.18
N LEU A 13 19.98 -25.30 12.90
CA LEU A 13 19.62 -26.45 12.06
C LEU A 13 20.81 -27.36 11.74
N THR A 14 21.98 -26.78 11.49
CA THR A 14 23.20 -27.55 11.12
C THR A 14 23.73 -28.41 12.28
N GLY A 15 23.35 -28.13 13.51
CA GLY A 15 23.71 -28.92 14.68
C GLY A 15 22.77 -30.10 14.98
N MET A 16 21.79 -30.37 14.12
CA MET A 16 20.80 -31.43 14.31
C MET A 16 21.15 -32.66 13.45
N GLU A 17 21.19 -33.84 14.08
CA GLU A 17 21.47 -35.08 13.37
C GLU A 17 20.29 -35.56 12.50
N GLU A 18 19.08 -35.27 12.95
CA GLU A 18 17.84 -35.59 12.25
C GLU A 18 16.94 -34.37 12.15
N ILE A 19 16.60 -33.98 10.93
CA ILE A 19 15.73 -32.83 10.66
C ILE A 19 14.30 -33.32 10.49
N THR A 20 13.52 -33.21 11.55
CA THR A 20 12.07 -33.44 11.55
C THR A 20 11.32 -32.12 11.57
N VAL A 21 10.03 -32.12 11.24
CA VAL A 21 9.17 -30.93 11.33
C VAL A 21 9.19 -30.35 12.76
N ASP A 22 9.13 -31.22 13.77
CA ASP A 22 9.15 -30.80 15.18
C ASP A 22 10.48 -30.16 15.56
N SER A 23 11.61 -30.69 15.08
CA SER A 23 12.93 -30.11 15.34
C SER A 23 13.12 -28.75 14.66
N VAL A 24 12.55 -28.57 13.47
CA VAL A 24 12.56 -27.28 12.77
C VAL A 24 11.71 -26.25 13.52
N LEU A 25 10.52 -26.62 13.96
CA LEU A 25 9.63 -25.72 14.72
C LEU A 25 10.27 -25.32 16.06
N ASN A 26 10.85 -26.25 16.79
CA ASN A 26 11.56 -25.97 18.03
C ASN A 26 12.76 -25.03 17.82
N ALA A 27 13.51 -25.24 16.74
CA ALA A 27 14.62 -24.34 16.37
C ALA A 27 14.13 -22.94 16.05
N LEU A 28 13.00 -22.82 15.32
CA LEU A 28 12.37 -21.55 15.00
C LEU A 28 11.92 -20.83 16.25
N ASP A 29 11.19 -21.50 17.15
CA ASP A 29 10.71 -20.93 18.39
C ASP A 29 11.86 -20.47 19.30
N HIS A 30 12.94 -21.24 19.37
CA HIS A 30 14.13 -20.87 20.15
C HIS A 30 14.82 -19.62 19.58
N VAL A 31 14.96 -19.51 18.27
CA VAL A 31 15.53 -18.33 17.64
C VAL A 31 14.59 -17.13 17.75
N ALA A 32 13.30 -17.33 17.47
CA ALA A 32 12.29 -16.28 17.56
C ALA A 32 12.20 -15.65 18.95
N SER A 33 12.38 -16.45 20.03
CA SER A 33 12.34 -15.94 21.41
C SER A 33 13.46 -14.94 21.74
N LYS A 34 14.54 -14.90 20.96
CA LYS A 34 15.64 -13.93 21.10
C LYS A 34 15.37 -12.58 20.44
N TYR A 35 14.35 -12.49 19.61
CA TYR A 35 14.01 -11.31 18.84
C TYR A 35 12.61 -10.82 19.22
N ASP A 36 12.45 -9.50 19.30
CA ASP A 36 11.12 -8.90 19.43
C ASP A 36 10.45 -8.90 18.05
N ILE A 37 9.80 -10.03 17.73
CA ILE A 37 9.09 -10.23 16.48
C ILE A 37 7.69 -9.66 16.64
N GLN A 38 7.50 -8.41 16.26
CA GLN A 38 6.18 -7.84 16.12
C GLN A 38 5.59 -8.28 14.78
N LYS A 39 4.34 -8.77 14.82
CA LYS A 39 3.57 -9.00 13.60
C LYS A 39 3.52 -7.66 12.86
N LYS A 40 4.28 -7.56 11.77
CA LYS A 40 4.08 -6.45 10.86
C LYS A 40 2.64 -6.58 10.40
N GLU A 41 1.79 -5.65 10.83
CA GLU A 41 0.45 -5.53 10.31
C GLU A 41 0.57 -5.15 8.82
N THR A 42 0.88 -6.14 8.01
CA THR A 42 0.45 -6.14 6.63
C THR A 42 -1.03 -6.47 6.70
N ASP A 43 -1.79 -5.55 7.28
CA ASP A 43 -3.21 -5.58 7.06
C ASP A 43 -3.39 -5.48 5.55
N LEU A 44 -3.63 -6.62 4.94
CA LEU A 44 -4.57 -6.68 3.84
C LEU A 44 -5.84 -6.06 4.43
N VAL A 45 -5.87 -4.74 4.44
CA VAL A 45 -7.11 -4.03 4.62
C VAL A 45 -7.95 -4.51 3.46
N ILE A 46 -8.77 -5.52 3.72
CA ILE A 46 -9.83 -5.89 2.80
C ILE A 46 -10.61 -4.59 2.65
N TYR A 47 -10.36 -3.92 1.52
CA TYR A 47 -11.01 -2.68 1.21
C TYR A 47 -12.50 -2.95 1.11
N THR A 48 -13.23 -2.71 2.18
CA THR A 48 -14.67 -2.95 2.29
C THR A 48 -15.50 -1.90 1.55
N GLY A 49 -14.97 -1.35 0.45
CA GLY A 49 -15.75 -0.53 -0.49
C GLY A 49 -15.94 0.93 -0.09
N GLY A 50 -15.37 1.40 1.01
CA GLY A 50 -15.39 2.81 1.39
C GLY A 50 -14.23 3.62 0.75
N LEU A 51 -14.38 4.92 0.63
CA LEU A 51 -13.31 5.80 0.20
C LEU A 51 -12.21 5.82 1.27
N PRO A 52 -10.91 5.56 0.93
CA PRO A 52 -9.84 5.60 1.91
C PRO A 52 -9.81 6.92 2.67
N GLU A 53 -9.50 6.88 3.96
CA GLU A 53 -9.50 8.08 4.81
C GLU A 53 -8.54 9.15 4.29
N LEU A 54 -7.39 8.76 3.77
CA LEU A 54 -6.43 9.67 3.12
C LEU A 54 -7.03 10.43 1.95
N VAL A 55 -7.90 9.79 1.16
CA VAL A 55 -8.59 10.47 0.05
C VAL A 55 -9.59 11.49 0.57
N LYS A 56 -10.31 11.19 1.64
CA LYS A 56 -11.23 12.13 2.28
C LYS A 56 -10.49 13.37 2.80
N VAL A 57 -9.39 13.18 3.51
CA VAL A 57 -8.52 14.26 3.98
C VAL A 57 -7.98 15.09 2.83
N TYR A 58 -7.50 14.44 1.76
CA TYR A 58 -7.03 15.11 0.55
C TYR A 58 -8.10 16.01 -0.08
N LEU A 59 -9.33 15.49 -0.23
CA LEU A 59 -10.44 16.27 -0.79
C LEU A 59 -10.80 17.50 0.08
N VAL A 60 -10.79 17.34 1.39
CA VAL A 60 -11.01 18.46 2.33
C VAL A 60 -9.91 19.51 2.17
N CYS A 61 -8.64 19.11 2.11
CA CYS A 61 -7.53 20.04 1.88
C CYS A 61 -7.66 20.78 0.54
N LYS A 62 -8.09 20.11 -0.51
CA LYS A 62 -8.33 20.71 -1.83
C LYS A 62 -9.51 21.69 -1.81
N LYS A 63 -10.56 21.37 -1.07
CA LYS A 63 -11.69 22.30 -0.86
C LYS A 63 -11.24 23.56 -0.13
N MET A 64 -10.45 23.43 0.93
CA MET A 64 -9.88 24.57 1.66
C MET A 64 -8.93 25.41 0.81
N ALA A 65 -8.26 24.80 -0.16
CA ALA A 65 -7.40 25.49 -1.12
C ALA A 65 -8.17 26.22 -2.24
N GLY A 66 -9.50 26.16 -2.23
CA GLY A 66 -10.35 26.92 -3.15
C GLY A 66 -10.74 26.22 -4.44
N LEU A 67 -10.55 24.88 -4.54
CA LEU A 67 -11.03 24.14 -5.72
C LEU A 67 -12.56 24.16 -5.81
N SER A 68 -13.06 24.29 -7.06
CA SER A 68 -14.49 24.24 -7.32
C SER A 68 -15.11 22.88 -6.98
N GLU A 69 -16.39 22.86 -6.63
CA GLU A 69 -17.14 21.64 -6.33
C GLU A 69 -17.15 20.65 -7.52
N THR A 70 -17.18 21.16 -8.75
CA THR A 70 -17.09 20.33 -9.97
C THR A 70 -15.76 19.59 -10.07
N THR A 71 -14.66 20.28 -9.78
CA THR A 71 -13.31 19.68 -9.79
C THR A 71 -13.16 18.69 -8.64
N LEU A 72 -13.64 19.02 -7.44
CA LEU A 72 -13.65 18.09 -6.31
C LEU A 72 -14.47 16.83 -6.59
N GLY A 73 -15.62 16.98 -7.25
CA GLY A 73 -16.43 15.84 -7.71
C GLY A 73 -15.68 14.94 -8.68
N SER A 74 -14.92 15.51 -9.60
CA SER A 74 -14.05 14.75 -10.52
C SER A 74 -12.95 13.98 -9.78
N TYR A 75 -12.25 14.60 -8.83
CA TYR A 75 -11.27 13.93 -7.98
C TYR A 75 -11.90 12.77 -7.21
N LYS A 76 -13.02 13.02 -6.55
CA LYS A 76 -13.73 12.01 -5.77
C LYS A 76 -14.11 10.80 -6.63
N THR A 77 -14.70 11.03 -7.79
CA THR A 77 -15.13 9.96 -8.72
C THR A 77 -13.94 9.14 -9.19
N ILE A 78 -12.89 9.79 -9.69
CA ILE A 78 -11.70 9.12 -10.24
C ILE A 78 -10.98 8.32 -9.15
N LEU A 79 -10.75 8.90 -7.99
CA LEU A 79 -10.07 8.22 -6.89
C LEU A 79 -10.91 7.07 -6.30
N THR A 80 -12.23 7.22 -6.25
CA THR A 80 -13.13 6.13 -5.83
C THR A 80 -13.06 4.94 -6.77
N VAL A 81 -13.12 5.17 -8.09
CA VAL A 81 -12.99 4.10 -9.09
C VAL A 81 -11.62 3.45 -8.99
N PHE A 82 -10.56 4.23 -8.90
CA PHE A 82 -9.20 3.75 -8.80
C PHE A 82 -8.97 2.84 -7.59
N PHE A 83 -9.30 3.28 -6.38
CA PHE A 83 -9.10 2.49 -5.18
C PHE A 83 -10.00 1.27 -5.08
N ARG A 84 -11.21 1.33 -5.64
CA ARG A 84 -12.09 0.17 -5.74
C ARG A 84 -11.51 -0.92 -6.63
N GLU A 85 -10.97 -0.57 -7.79
CA GLU A 85 -10.39 -1.51 -8.75
C GLU A 85 -9.06 -2.11 -8.26
N ILE A 86 -8.21 -1.30 -7.64
CA ILE A 86 -6.90 -1.76 -7.13
C ILE A 86 -7.05 -2.57 -5.86
N ASN A 87 -8.01 -2.24 -5.01
CA ASN A 87 -8.23 -2.90 -3.72
C ASN A 87 -6.98 -2.93 -2.82
N LYS A 88 -6.23 -1.84 -2.81
CA LYS A 88 -5.05 -1.64 -1.96
C LYS A 88 -5.17 -0.35 -1.17
N SER A 89 -4.55 -0.31 0.02
CA SER A 89 -4.42 0.96 0.74
C SER A 89 -3.48 1.92 -0.01
N PRO A 90 -3.64 3.24 0.13
CA PRO A 90 -2.81 4.23 -0.57
C PRO A 90 -1.31 4.03 -0.37
N GLN A 91 -0.88 3.57 0.81
CA GLN A 91 0.52 3.33 1.15
C GLN A 91 1.17 2.17 0.37
N LEU A 92 0.36 1.23 -0.11
CA LEU A 92 0.81 0.03 -0.82
C LEU A 92 0.74 0.16 -2.35
N VAL A 93 0.22 1.27 -2.85
CA VAL A 93 0.08 1.51 -4.29
C VAL A 93 1.44 1.82 -4.91
N THR A 94 1.77 1.09 -5.96
CA THR A 94 2.99 1.28 -6.75
C THR A 94 2.70 1.97 -8.09
N ALA A 95 3.74 2.48 -8.75
CA ALA A 95 3.61 3.05 -10.08
C ALA A 95 3.07 2.03 -11.11
N ASN A 96 3.43 0.76 -10.95
CA ASN A 96 2.90 -0.32 -11.79
C ASN A 96 1.41 -0.55 -11.60
N ASP A 97 0.91 -0.44 -10.37
CA ASP A 97 -0.53 -0.54 -10.09
C ASP A 97 -1.31 0.54 -10.84
N ILE A 98 -0.80 1.76 -10.87
CA ILE A 98 -1.41 2.87 -11.60
C ILE A 98 -1.41 2.59 -13.11
N ARG A 99 -0.28 2.14 -13.67
CA ARG A 99 -0.18 1.82 -15.11
C ARG A 99 -1.13 0.70 -15.51
N LEU A 100 -1.19 -0.37 -14.74
CA LEU A 100 -2.07 -1.50 -14.98
C LEU A 100 -3.55 -1.11 -14.87
N PHE A 101 -3.89 -0.28 -13.89
CA PHE A 101 -5.24 0.26 -13.76
C PHE A 101 -5.65 1.06 -14.99
N LEU A 102 -4.81 2.01 -15.43
CA LEU A 102 -5.11 2.85 -16.59
C LEU A 102 -5.26 2.02 -17.87
N TYR A 103 -4.38 1.04 -18.07
CA TYR A 103 -4.46 0.12 -19.20
C TYR A 103 -5.76 -0.69 -19.19
N ARG A 104 -6.07 -1.35 -18.09
CA ARG A 104 -7.31 -2.15 -17.95
C ARG A 104 -8.55 -1.28 -18.12
N TYR A 105 -8.57 -0.11 -17.50
CA TYR A 105 -9.69 0.82 -17.61
C TYR A 105 -9.93 1.26 -19.04
N GLN A 106 -8.86 1.52 -19.81
CA GLN A 106 -8.96 1.87 -21.23
C GLN A 106 -9.54 0.71 -22.06
N GLU A 107 -9.04 -0.52 -21.83
CA GLU A 107 -9.51 -1.70 -22.54
C GLU A 107 -10.98 -2.04 -22.22
N ASP A 108 -11.36 -2.00 -20.96
CA ASP A 108 -12.71 -2.38 -20.50
C ASP A 108 -13.76 -1.33 -20.86
N LYS A 109 -13.47 -0.06 -20.70
CA LYS A 109 -14.42 1.04 -20.91
C LYS A 109 -14.34 1.67 -22.29
N LYS A 110 -13.34 1.31 -23.11
CA LYS A 110 -13.13 1.88 -24.46
C LYS A 110 -13.09 3.41 -24.47
N VAL A 111 -12.52 4.00 -23.44
CA VAL A 111 -12.40 5.46 -23.30
C VAL A 111 -11.25 6.03 -24.12
N SER A 112 -11.36 7.32 -24.47
CA SER A 112 -10.31 8.01 -25.23
C SER A 112 -9.01 8.18 -24.43
N MET A 113 -7.88 8.35 -25.12
CA MET A 113 -6.60 8.67 -24.50
C MET A 113 -6.68 9.94 -23.63
N ARG A 114 -7.44 10.94 -24.06
CA ARG A 114 -7.65 12.17 -23.28
C ARG A 114 -8.30 11.88 -21.91
N THR A 115 -9.22 10.93 -21.86
CA THR A 115 -9.85 10.50 -20.60
C THR A 115 -8.82 9.80 -19.72
N ILE A 116 -8.00 8.93 -20.28
CA ILE A 116 -6.91 8.23 -19.56
C ILE A 116 -5.88 9.22 -19.02
N ASP A 117 -5.48 10.23 -19.80
CA ASP A 117 -4.56 11.28 -19.35
C ASP A 117 -5.15 12.08 -18.18
N LYS A 118 -6.43 12.39 -18.22
CA LYS A 118 -7.15 13.03 -17.10
C LYS A 118 -7.10 12.16 -15.84
N TYR A 119 -7.41 10.87 -15.95
CA TYR A 119 -7.36 9.93 -14.83
C TYR A 119 -5.94 9.84 -14.25
N ARG A 120 -4.94 9.72 -15.12
CA ARG A 120 -3.53 9.71 -14.71
C ARG A 120 -3.15 10.96 -13.94
N GLU A 121 -3.51 12.13 -14.44
CA GLU A 121 -3.19 13.42 -13.83
C GLU A 121 -3.78 13.51 -12.41
N TYR A 122 -5.05 13.17 -12.23
CA TYR A 122 -5.70 13.23 -10.92
C TYR A 122 -5.11 12.23 -9.92
N ILE A 123 -4.83 11.01 -10.36
CA ILE A 123 -4.23 9.97 -9.52
C ILE A 123 -2.80 10.36 -9.11
N VAL A 124 -1.97 10.77 -10.06
CA VAL A 124 -0.59 11.19 -9.78
C VAL A 124 -0.54 12.41 -8.87
N ARG A 125 -1.41 13.38 -9.06
CA ARG A 125 -1.51 14.54 -8.15
C ARG A 125 -1.86 14.15 -6.72
N PHE A 126 -2.74 13.18 -6.53
CA PHE A 126 -3.05 12.66 -5.20
C PHE A 126 -1.79 12.11 -4.51
N PHE A 127 -1.01 11.28 -5.20
CA PHE A 127 0.20 10.69 -4.62
C PHE A 127 1.38 11.66 -4.50
N CYS A 128 1.51 12.65 -5.39
CA CYS A 128 2.64 13.59 -5.37
C CYS A 128 2.47 14.75 -4.39
N VAL A 129 1.26 15.25 -4.20
CA VAL A 129 0.99 16.52 -3.47
C VAL A 129 0.14 16.30 -2.23
N GLY A 130 -0.44 15.11 -2.08
CA GLY A 130 -1.44 14.86 -1.07
C GLY A 130 -0.91 14.66 0.35
N ALA A 131 -1.83 14.43 1.25
CA ALA A 131 -1.62 14.08 2.66
C ALA A 131 -0.64 12.91 2.86
N TYR A 132 -0.42 12.09 1.84
CA TYR A 132 0.53 10.99 1.82
C TYR A 132 1.96 11.43 2.15
N ARG A 133 2.45 12.55 1.63
CA ARG A 133 3.80 13.07 1.95
C ARG A 133 3.92 13.55 3.38
N ARG A 134 2.86 14.06 3.99
CA ARG A 134 2.88 14.53 5.38
C ARG A 134 2.89 13.39 6.39
N ILE A 135 2.26 12.26 6.06
CA ILE A 135 2.23 11.10 6.93
C ILE A 135 3.56 10.35 6.88
N SER A 136 4.15 10.18 5.70
CA SER A 136 5.49 9.55 5.59
C SER A 136 6.61 10.41 6.17
N ALA A 137 6.47 11.74 6.20
CA ALA A 137 7.43 12.64 6.84
C ALA A 137 7.35 12.58 8.38
N ASN A 138 6.19 12.27 8.95
CA ASN A 138 6.04 12.11 10.40
C ASN A 138 6.55 10.77 10.92
N GLU A 139 6.62 9.74 10.07
CA GLU A 139 7.20 8.44 10.44
C GLU A 139 8.73 8.41 10.34
N SER A 140 9.33 9.38 9.65
CA SER A 140 10.80 9.51 9.50
C SER A 140 11.43 10.45 10.53
N GLY A 141 10.67 10.96 11.48
CA GLY A 141 11.06 12.02 12.41
C GLY A 141 11.30 11.58 13.86
N GLU A 142 11.52 10.30 14.13
CA GLU A 142 12.01 9.80 15.44
C GLU A 142 13.33 9.04 15.29
#